data_f4df0ef53ba4751b802ad648d5c6d33c
#
_entry.id   f4df0ef53ba4751b802ad648d5c6d33c
#
_cell.length_a   1.000
_cell.length_b   1.000
_cell.length_c   1.000
_cell.angle_alpha   90.00
_cell.angle_beta   90.00
_cell.angle_gamma   90.00
#
_symmetry.space_group_name_H-M   'P 1'
#
loop_
_entity.id
_entity.type
_entity.pdbx_description
1 polymer ?
#
loop_
_entity_poly.entity_id
_entity_poly.type
_entity_poly.pdbx_seq_one_letter_code
_entity_poly.pdbx_strand_id
1 'polypeptide(L)'
;MEHENELKEALDFLSPSALNYEEWTTVGMALKQVGFPVSAWEQWSARDAGRYHKGECARKWESFHGSAQPVTENRIFQLAYQQGWTGPAGHALDWGDEISAGASSSADGRLVDPRWVEDHDLDLPTEWHPAEELKRYLQALFEPDEHVAYVTESYRRDGRPAPTKGCWDRTAGQLIEELTTCGDDIGKVVGDCDPDAGAWICFNPVEGGRNNANVTDFRYALVECDNMELGKQLAIIKQLELPCAALVYSGGKSVHAIVRVNAPDYTEYRKRVDYLYSACQKNGLPLDQQNRNPSRLSRMPGILRGGHRQALLETNAGKSCWEEWVDWFESETDELPDWTIRKDLSEIPPLREPLIADVLRKGHKMMIAGPSKAGKSFALIELCIAIAEGTTWLGRFSCAQGKVLYLNLELDPASCLHRFADVYLSLIHISEPTRR
;
A
#
# COMPACT_ATOMS: atom_id res chain seq x y z
N MET A 1 -2.48 13.04 35.01
CA MET A 1 -3.00 14.41 35.27
C MET A 1 -3.01 15.25 34.01
N GLU A 2 -1.90 15.35 33.27
CA GLU A 2 -1.85 16.17 32.02
C GLU A 2 -2.79 15.63 30.93
N HIS A 3 -2.72 14.37 30.64
CA HIS A 3 -3.56 13.66 29.64
C HIS A 3 -5.06 13.69 29.99
N GLU A 4 -5.42 13.62 31.28
CA GLU A 4 -6.81 13.71 31.74
C GLU A 4 -7.41 15.12 31.56
N ASN A 5 -6.56 16.14 31.67
CA ASN A 5 -6.96 17.52 31.41
C ASN A 5 -7.19 17.78 29.93
N GLU A 6 -6.34 17.23 29.07
CA GLU A 6 -6.49 17.32 27.59
C GLU A 6 -7.78 16.64 27.12
N LEU A 7 -8.10 15.46 27.67
CA LEU A 7 -9.33 14.76 27.34
C LEU A 7 -10.57 15.56 27.77
N LYS A 8 -10.51 16.24 28.91
CA LYS A 8 -11.58 17.13 29.36
C LYS A 8 -11.74 18.34 28.43
N GLU A 9 -10.64 18.96 28.02
CA GLU A 9 -10.67 20.10 27.08
C GLU A 9 -11.26 19.69 25.73
N ALA A 10 -10.84 18.54 25.18
CA ALA A 10 -11.40 18.00 23.95
C ALA A 10 -12.90 17.70 24.06
N LEU A 11 -13.32 17.11 25.18
CA LEU A 11 -14.74 16.82 25.47
C LEU A 11 -15.55 18.12 25.65
N ASP A 12 -14.96 19.15 26.27
CA ASP A 12 -15.59 20.45 26.44
C ASP A 12 -15.75 21.19 25.12
N PHE A 13 -14.81 21.05 24.22
CA PHE A 13 -14.89 21.62 22.86
C PHE A 13 -15.94 20.89 22.01
N LEU A 14 -16.03 19.57 22.13
CA LEU A 14 -16.90 18.72 21.34
C LEU A 14 -18.37 19.00 21.62
N SER A 15 -19.13 19.38 20.60
CA SER A 15 -20.57 19.64 20.72
C SER A 15 -21.38 18.35 20.54
N PRO A 16 -22.16 17.91 21.54
CA PRO A 16 -23.02 16.74 21.40
C PRO A 16 -24.10 16.89 20.33
N SER A 17 -24.56 18.12 20.05
CA SER A 17 -25.56 18.37 19.02
C SER A 17 -25.06 18.17 17.58
N ALA A 18 -23.75 18.20 17.36
CA ALA A 18 -23.14 17.96 16.06
C ALA A 18 -22.88 16.49 15.77
N LEU A 19 -23.09 15.60 16.74
CA LEU A 19 -22.84 14.17 16.63
C LEU A 19 -24.13 13.39 16.29
N ASN A 20 -23.97 12.29 15.54
CA ASN A 20 -25.03 11.30 15.38
C ASN A 20 -25.11 10.38 16.60
N TYR A 21 -26.11 9.49 16.63
CA TYR A 21 -26.36 8.61 17.78
C TYR A 21 -25.23 7.62 18.05
N GLU A 22 -24.59 7.09 16.99
CA GLU A 22 -23.47 6.15 17.12
C GLU A 22 -22.23 6.84 17.69
N GLU A 23 -21.92 8.04 17.19
CA GLU A 23 -20.80 8.85 17.68
C GLU A 23 -21.02 9.27 19.14
N TRP A 24 -22.26 9.68 19.50
CA TRP A 24 -22.62 9.98 20.88
C TRP A 24 -22.43 8.77 21.81
N THR A 25 -22.85 7.57 21.37
CA THR A 25 -22.65 6.32 22.11
C THR A 25 -21.16 5.99 22.27
N THR A 26 -20.39 6.21 21.21
CA THR A 26 -18.94 5.99 21.15
C THR A 26 -18.19 6.87 22.17
N VAL A 27 -18.59 8.14 22.33
CA VAL A 27 -18.05 9.02 23.38
C VAL A 27 -18.30 8.44 24.78
N GLY A 28 -19.51 7.92 25.03
CA GLY A 28 -19.82 7.27 26.30
C GLY A 28 -18.95 6.04 26.57
N MET A 29 -18.74 5.19 25.57
CA MET A 29 -17.87 4.01 25.67
C MET A 29 -16.41 4.40 25.96
N ALA A 30 -15.90 5.40 25.26
CA ALA A 30 -14.54 5.91 25.45
C ALA A 30 -14.33 6.44 26.87
N LEU A 31 -15.25 7.26 27.38
CA LEU A 31 -15.20 7.80 28.73
C LEU A 31 -15.24 6.68 29.80
N LYS A 32 -16.08 5.65 29.60
CA LYS A 32 -16.14 4.50 30.48
C LYS A 32 -14.83 3.70 30.50
N GLN A 33 -14.22 3.52 29.34
CA GLN A 33 -12.95 2.80 29.19
C GLN A 33 -11.80 3.48 29.94
N VAL A 34 -11.76 4.82 29.95
CA VAL A 34 -10.73 5.62 30.65
C VAL A 34 -11.03 5.78 32.14
N GLY A 35 -12.18 5.31 32.60
CA GLY A 35 -12.56 5.35 34.03
C GLY A 35 -13.28 6.62 34.50
N PHE A 36 -13.79 7.43 33.56
CA PHE A 36 -14.65 8.56 33.91
C PHE A 36 -15.98 8.06 34.49
N PRO A 37 -16.60 8.82 35.42
CA PRO A 37 -17.92 8.49 35.90
C PRO A 37 -19.01 8.80 34.87
N VAL A 38 -20.11 8.07 34.89
CA VAL A 38 -21.27 8.30 34.00
C VAL A 38 -21.78 9.74 34.04
N SER A 39 -21.60 10.44 35.18
CA SER A 39 -21.99 11.84 35.37
C SER A 39 -21.25 12.78 34.43
N ALA A 40 -20.02 12.47 34.04
CA ALA A 40 -19.25 13.26 33.04
C ALA A 40 -19.92 13.20 31.65
N TRP A 41 -20.30 12.00 31.22
CA TRP A 41 -21.03 11.82 29.95
C TRP A 41 -22.43 12.45 30.01
N GLU A 42 -23.11 12.35 31.12
CA GLU A 42 -24.45 12.93 31.33
C GLU A 42 -24.40 14.46 31.28
N GLN A 43 -23.44 15.09 31.98
CA GLN A 43 -23.25 16.55 31.95
C GLN A 43 -22.91 17.06 30.54
N TRP A 44 -22.04 16.35 29.82
CA TRP A 44 -21.70 16.68 28.44
C TRP A 44 -22.92 16.51 27.52
N SER A 45 -23.64 15.39 27.61
CA SER A 45 -24.84 15.12 26.79
C SER A 45 -25.97 16.12 27.05
N ALA A 46 -26.12 16.60 28.26
CA ALA A 46 -27.14 17.59 28.63
C ALA A 46 -26.95 18.96 27.94
N ARG A 47 -25.81 19.20 27.32
CA ARG A 47 -25.56 20.41 26.50
C ARG A 47 -26.40 20.43 25.21
N ASP A 48 -26.89 19.27 24.76
CA ASP A 48 -27.89 19.16 23.70
C ASP A 48 -29.31 19.06 24.27
N ALA A 49 -29.86 20.18 24.64
CA ALA A 49 -31.20 20.26 25.26
C ALA A 49 -32.32 19.67 24.39
N GLY A 50 -32.11 19.61 23.05
CA GLY A 50 -33.12 19.11 22.11
C GLY A 50 -33.22 17.58 22.05
N ARG A 51 -32.12 16.88 22.32
CA ARG A 51 -32.03 15.41 22.24
C ARG A 51 -31.74 14.74 23.59
N TYR A 52 -31.39 15.50 24.61
CA TYR A 52 -31.08 14.95 25.92
C TYR A 52 -32.30 14.44 26.64
N HIS A 53 -32.26 13.16 27.07
CA HIS A 53 -33.27 12.56 27.93
C HIS A 53 -32.61 12.12 29.26
N LYS A 54 -33.07 12.70 30.37
CA LYS A 54 -32.56 12.40 31.71
C LYS A 54 -32.59 10.91 32.00
N GLY A 55 -31.44 10.36 32.41
CA GLY A 55 -31.25 8.94 32.73
C GLY A 55 -31.01 8.02 31.53
N GLU A 56 -30.95 8.53 30.32
CA GLU A 56 -30.60 7.74 29.12
C GLU A 56 -29.12 7.32 29.17
N CYS A 57 -28.23 8.25 29.51
CA CYS A 57 -26.80 7.97 29.67
C CYS A 57 -26.56 6.86 30.68
N ALA A 58 -27.23 6.88 31.86
CA ALA A 58 -27.08 5.86 32.88
C ALA A 58 -27.51 4.47 32.39
N ARG A 59 -28.65 4.36 31.70
CA ARG A 59 -29.14 3.09 31.13
C ARG A 59 -28.21 2.55 30.03
N LYS A 60 -27.70 3.40 29.20
CA LYS A 60 -26.74 3.03 28.14
C LYS A 60 -25.40 2.62 28.74
N TRP A 61 -24.92 3.34 29.75
CA TRP A 61 -23.67 3.06 30.42
C TRP A 61 -23.61 1.64 31.02
N GLU A 62 -24.71 1.18 31.57
CA GLU A 62 -24.83 -0.19 32.09
C GLU A 62 -24.73 -1.24 30.97
N SER A 63 -25.17 -0.91 29.74
CA SER A 63 -25.11 -1.82 28.61
C SER A 63 -23.72 -1.91 27.94
N PHE A 64 -22.78 -1.04 28.30
CA PHE A 64 -21.42 -1.09 27.76
C PHE A 64 -20.64 -2.22 28.46
N HIS A 65 -20.57 -3.35 27.80
CA HIS A 65 -19.75 -4.49 28.18
C HIS A 65 -18.48 -4.48 27.31
N GLY A 66 -17.33 -4.86 27.92
CA GLY A 66 -16.06 -4.88 27.22
C GLY A 66 -16.14 -5.69 25.91
N SER A 67 -15.56 -5.16 24.86
CA SER A 67 -15.43 -5.82 23.56
C SER A 67 -13.98 -6.22 23.31
N ALA A 68 -13.76 -7.14 22.35
CA ALA A 68 -12.42 -7.52 21.89
C ALA A 68 -11.64 -6.34 21.26
N GLN A 69 -12.34 -5.28 20.88
CA GLN A 69 -11.77 -4.02 20.41
C GLN A 69 -12.44 -2.86 21.18
N PRO A 70 -11.91 -2.48 22.35
CA PRO A 70 -12.48 -1.40 23.15
C PRO A 70 -12.32 -0.06 22.43
N VAL A 71 -13.37 0.76 22.54
CA VAL A 71 -13.31 2.15 22.09
C VAL A 71 -12.44 2.94 23.06
N THR A 72 -11.37 3.57 22.55
CA THR A 72 -10.43 4.35 23.34
C THR A 72 -10.77 5.85 23.34
N GLU A 73 -10.15 6.62 24.26
CA GLU A 73 -10.27 8.08 24.31
C GLU A 73 -9.86 8.79 23.02
N ASN A 74 -9.04 8.16 22.20
CA ASN A 74 -8.62 8.69 20.90
C ASN A 74 -9.82 9.03 20.00
N ARG A 75 -10.94 8.35 20.18
CA ARG A 75 -12.17 8.65 19.45
C ARG A 75 -12.77 10.00 19.82
N ILE A 76 -12.65 10.42 21.08
CA ILE A 76 -13.09 11.74 21.53
C ILE A 76 -12.23 12.83 20.90
N PHE A 77 -10.92 12.67 20.91
CA PHE A 77 -10.00 13.59 20.26
C PHE A 77 -10.28 13.70 18.76
N GLN A 78 -10.47 12.58 18.08
CA GLN A 78 -10.79 12.56 16.65
C GLN A 78 -12.07 13.35 16.32
N LEU A 79 -13.15 13.15 17.10
CA LEU A 79 -14.38 13.88 16.93
C LEU A 79 -14.23 15.38 17.19
N ALA A 80 -13.42 15.75 18.22
CA ALA A 80 -13.11 17.13 18.53
C ALA A 80 -12.31 17.80 17.40
N TYR A 81 -11.30 17.14 16.85
CA TYR A 81 -10.54 17.63 15.69
C TYR A 81 -11.42 17.81 14.45
N GLN A 82 -12.34 16.88 14.18
CA GLN A 82 -13.31 17.01 13.08
C GLN A 82 -14.21 18.24 13.22
N GLN A 83 -14.46 18.69 14.47
CA GLN A 83 -15.19 19.92 14.76
C GLN A 83 -14.29 21.16 14.83
N GLY A 84 -12.98 21.05 14.56
CA GLY A 84 -12.05 22.17 14.49
C GLY A 84 -11.25 22.43 15.79
N TRP A 85 -11.22 21.51 16.73
CA TRP A 85 -10.34 21.61 17.89
C TRP A 85 -8.88 21.49 17.46
N THR A 86 -8.00 22.36 17.96
CA THR A 86 -6.59 22.42 17.55
C THR A 86 -5.64 21.85 18.60
N GLY A 87 -6.19 21.27 19.68
CA GLY A 87 -5.39 20.82 20.81
C GLY A 87 -5.08 21.94 21.82
N PRO A 88 -4.48 21.62 22.98
CA PRO A 88 -4.04 22.61 23.95
C PRO A 88 -2.99 23.53 23.33
N ALA A 89 -3.07 24.82 23.58
CA ALA A 89 -2.13 25.82 23.05
C ALA A 89 -0.69 25.49 23.48
N GLY A 90 0.12 24.96 22.57
CA GLY A 90 1.54 24.69 22.79
C GLY A 90 2.01 23.25 22.55
N HIS A 91 1.12 22.30 22.41
CA HIS A 91 1.45 20.95 22.00
C HIS A 91 0.64 20.57 20.76
N ALA A 92 1.23 20.71 19.58
CA ALA A 92 0.83 19.89 18.46
C ALA A 92 1.18 18.44 18.83
N LEU A 93 0.29 17.76 19.53
CA LEU A 93 0.40 16.33 19.76
C LEU A 93 0.28 15.67 18.40
N ASP A 94 1.37 15.03 17.99
CA ASP A 94 1.44 14.17 16.83
C ASP A 94 0.64 12.87 17.13
N TRP A 95 -0.66 13.02 17.20
CA TRP A 95 -1.56 11.89 17.23
C TRP A 95 -1.57 11.32 15.83
N GLY A 96 -0.85 10.20 15.71
CA GLY A 96 -0.81 9.44 14.48
C GLY A 96 -2.22 9.27 13.96
N ASP A 97 -2.46 9.86 12.83
CA ASP A 97 -3.70 9.88 12.11
C ASP A 97 -4.36 8.51 12.08
N GLU A 98 -5.40 8.36 12.87
CA GLU A 98 -6.37 7.32 12.59
C GLU A 98 -7.06 7.69 11.27
N ILE A 99 -7.06 6.76 10.39
CA ILE A 99 -7.59 6.70 9.06
C ILE A 99 -8.85 7.56 8.91
N SER A 100 -8.79 8.60 8.11
CA SER A 100 -9.96 9.05 7.37
C SER A 100 -10.31 7.93 6.38
N ALA A 101 -11.25 7.09 6.77
CA ALA A 101 -11.92 6.20 5.84
C ALA A 101 -12.74 7.04 4.88
N GLY A 102 -12.09 7.59 3.85
CA GLY A 102 -12.71 8.56 2.96
C GLY A 102 -11.91 8.83 1.70
N ALA A 103 -11.25 7.82 1.17
CA ALA A 103 -10.98 7.75 -0.26
C ALA A 103 -11.18 6.30 -0.66
N SER A 104 -12.41 5.96 -1.01
CA SER A 104 -12.65 4.74 -1.77
C SER A 104 -12.06 4.96 -3.16
N SER A 105 -10.77 4.70 -3.33
CA SER A 105 -10.30 4.26 -4.62
C SER A 105 -10.80 2.84 -4.76
N SER A 106 -11.69 2.63 -5.70
CA SER A 106 -12.45 1.40 -5.94
C SER A 106 -11.64 0.33 -6.66
N ALA A 107 -10.33 0.39 -6.65
CA ALA A 107 -9.49 -0.66 -7.20
C ALA A 107 -9.25 -1.71 -6.12
N ASP A 108 -9.47 -2.97 -6.40
CA ASP A 108 -9.14 -4.07 -5.49
C ASP A 108 -7.62 -4.17 -5.27
N GLY A 109 -6.83 -3.50 -6.08
CA GLY A 109 -5.40 -3.15 -5.92
C GLY A 109 -4.53 -4.32 -5.47
N ARG A 110 -4.90 -5.56 -5.82
CA ARG A 110 -4.22 -6.75 -5.35
C ARG A 110 -3.31 -7.34 -6.43
N LEU A 111 -2.00 -7.13 -6.29
CA LEU A 111 -0.97 -7.72 -7.14
C LEU A 111 -0.36 -8.98 -6.53
N VAL A 112 -0.27 -9.03 -5.21
CA VAL A 112 0.44 -10.07 -4.48
C VAL A 112 -0.55 -10.94 -3.71
N ASP A 113 -0.49 -12.26 -3.89
CA ASP A 113 -1.15 -13.22 -2.99
C ASP A 113 -0.14 -13.71 -1.95
N PRO A 114 -0.25 -13.28 -0.67
CA PRO A 114 0.71 -13.63 0.38
C PRO A 114 0.86 -15.13 0.62
N ARG A 115 -0.09 -15.95 0.13
CA ARG A 115 -0.04 -17.41 0.27
C ARG A 115 0.93 -18.08 -0.72
N TRP A 116 1.26 -17.36 -1.81
CA TRP A 116 2.10 -17.86 -2.92
C TRP A 116 3.40 -17.09 -3.07
N VAL A 117 3.73 -16.23 -2.10
CA VAL A 117 5.00 -15.51 -2.07
C VAL A 117 6.10 -16.49 -1.66
N GLU A 118 7.08 -16.67 -2.53
CA GLU A 118 8.30 -17.40 -2.19
C GLU A 118 9.14 -16.55 -1.24
N ASP A 119 9.63 -17.18 -0.15
CA ASP A 119 10.51 -16.50 0.79
C ASP A 119 11.83 -16.14 0.09
N HIS A 120 12.27 -14.91 0.27
CA HIS A 120 13.60 -14.47 -0.12
C HIS A 120 14.52 -14.49 1.11
N ASP A 121 15.59 -15.25 1.05
CA ASP A 121 16.62 -15.20 2.08
C ASP A 121 17.20 -13.78 2.17
N LEU A 122 17.43 -13.33 3.42
CA LEU A 122 18.15 -12.08 3.66
C LEU A 122 19.63 -12.33 3.36
N ASP A 123 20.07 -11.83 2.21
CA ASP A 123 21.46 -11.94 1.78
C ASP A 123 22.29 -10.85 2.47
N LEU A 124 22.78 -11.15 3.67
CA LEU A 124 23.67 -10.25 4.40
C LEU A 124 25.10 -10.46 3.93
N PRO A 125 25.84 -9.40 3.54
CA PRO A 125 27.24 -9.51 3.15
C PRO A 125 28.07 -10.20 4.22
N THR A 126 28.94 -11.12 3.82
CA THR A 126 29.87 -11.83 4.73
C THR A 126 30.83 -10.85 5.39
N GLU A 127 31.39 -9.94 4.61
CA GLU A 127 32.20 -8.82 5.10
C GLU A 127 31.28 -7.65 5.49
N TRP A 128 31.56 -7.04 6.62
CA TRP A 128 30.76 -5.97 7.17
C TRP A 128 31.58 -4.70 7.30
N HIS A 129 31.17 -3.66 6.58
CA HIS A 129 31.79 -2.34 6.56
C HIS A 129 30.79 -1.27 7.04
N PRO A 130 30.61 -1.12 8.36
CA PRO A 130 29.57 -0.26 8.94
C PRO A 130 29.64 1.19 8.47
N ALA A 131 30.82 1.76 8.34
CA ALA A 131 30.99 3.13 7.86
C ALA A 131 30.52 3.28 6.40
N GLU A 132 30.81 2.30 5.55
CA GLU A 132 30.40 2.33 4.15
C GLU A 132 28.89 2.13 3.99
N GLU A 133 28.27 1.27 4.79
CA GLU A 133 26.81 1.09 4.79
C GLU A 133 26.10 2.40 5.17
N LEU A 134 26.55 3.06 6.25
CA LEU A 134 25.95 4.34 6.68
C LEU A 134 26.19 5.46 5.66
N LYS A 135 27.38 5.53 5.05
CA LYS A 135 27.67 6.48 3.97
C LYS A 135 26.73 6.28 2.78
N ARG A 136 26.57 5.05 2.31
CA ARG A 136 25.67 4.74 1.21
C ARG A 136 24.21 5.09 1.53
N TYR A 137 23.77 4.86 2.75
CA TYR A 137 22.46 5.27 3.22
C TYR A 137 22.28 6.79 3.16
N LEU A 138 23.25 7.55 3.72
CA LEU A 138 23.21 9.01 3.70
C LEU A 138 23.22 9.58 2.28
N GLN A 139 24.07 9.05 1.40
CA GLN A 139 24.14 9.45 -0.01
C GLN A 139 22.86 9.13 -0.81
N ALA A 140 22.11 8.10 -0.42
CA ALA A 140 20.87 7.72 -1.09
C ALA A 140 19.68 8.59 -0.70
N LEU A 141 19.71 9.21 0.49
CA LEU A 141 18.56 9.93 1.05
C LEU A 141 18.73 11.43 1.18
N PHE A 142 19.95 11.93 1.30
CA PHE A 142 20.20 13.32 1.68
C PHE A 142 21.14 14.04 0.70
N GLU A 143 20.89 15.31 0.51
CA GLU A 143 21.86 16.20 -0.10
C GLU A 143 22.95 16.58 0.94
N PRO A 144 24.17 16.96 0.50
CA PRO A 144 25.30 17.18 1.42
C PRO A 144 25.10 18.28 2.48
N ASP A 145 24.28 19.27 2.20
CA ASP A 145 24.00 20.42 3.08
C ASP A 145 22.77 20.21 3.99
N GLU A 146 22.06 19.11 3.86
CA GLU A 146 20.88 18.79 4.66
C GLU A 146 21.25 18.20 6.03
N HIS A 147 20.55 18.68 7.05
CA HIS A 147 20.71 18.17 8.41
C HIS A 147 20.02 16.81 8.60
N VAL A 148 20.72 15.93 9.29
CA VAL A 148 20.28 14.56 9.57
C VAL A 148 20.03 14.39 11.05
N ALA A 149 18.82 13.98 11.43
CA ALA A 149 18.54 13.62 12.82
C ALA A 149 18.80 12.13 13.05
N TYR A 150 19.49 11.81 14.14
CA TYR A 150 19.75 10.42 14.54
C TYR A 150 19.78 10.29 16.07
N VAL A 151 19.64 9.06 16.57
CA VAL A 151 19.55 8.74 17.99
C VAL A 151 20.38 7.50 18.29
N THR A 152 21.36 7.61 19.15
CA THR A 152 22.21 6.51 19.63
C THR A 152 21.91 6.15 21.08
N GLU A 153 21.31 7.07 21.84
CA GLU A 153 20.92 6.86 23.21
C GLU A 153 19.50 6.32 23.33
N SER A 154 19.30 5.42 24.29
CA SER A 154 17.98 4.82 24.57
C SER A 154 17.61 4.89 26.02
N TYR A 155 16.32 4.83 26.30
CA TYR A 155 15.76 4.58 27.62
C TYR A 155 14.77 3.39 27.57
N ARG A 156 14.47 2.80 28.71
CA ARG A 156 13.49 1.70 28.73
C ARG A 156 12.08 2.25 28.96
N ARG A 157 11.20 1.99 27.99
CA ARG A 157 9.77 2.24 28.09
C ARG A 157 9.05 0.89 27.99
N ASP A 158 8.26 0.54 29.01
CA ASP A 158 7.53 -0.74 29.07
C ASP A 158 8.45 -1.98 28.84
N GLY A 159 9.68 -1.90 29.38
CA GLY A 159 10.68 -2.96 29.24
C GLY A 159 11.38 -3.03 27.89
N ARG A 160 11.01 -2.19 26.92
CA ARG A 160 11.61 -2.12 25.57
C ARG A 160 12.50 -0.87 25.43
N PRO A 161 13.61 -0.97 24.68
CA PRO A 161 14.40 0.22 24.36
C PRO A 161 13.60 1.19 23.48
N ALA A 162 13.61 2.46 23.85
CA ALA A 162 13.00 3.55 23.11
C ALA A 162 14.03 4.67 22.89
N PRO A 163 14.04 5.35 21.72
CA PRO A 163 14.99 6.40 21.42
C PRO A 163 14.77 7.63 22.29
N THR A 164 15.86 8.28 22.70
CA THR A 164 15.85 9.61 23.35
C THR A 164 15.60 10.74 22.34
N LYS A 165 15.88 11.98 22.71
CA LYS A 165 15.74 13.16 21.86
C LYS A 165 16.61 13.11 20.60
N GLY A 166 17.88 12.62 20.73
CA GLY A 166 18.85 12.50 19.64
C GLY A 166 19.57 13.79 19.27
N CYS A 167 20.32 13.74 18.16
CA CYS A 167 21.14 14.84 17.59
C CYS A 167 20.61 15.19 16.18
N TRP A 168 20.76 16.46 15.77
CA TRP A 168 20.36 16.96 14.44
C TRP A 168 21.22 18.18 14.02
N ASP A 169 22.41 18.30 14.55
CA ASP A 169 23.31 19.46 14.42
C ASP A 169 24.31 19.32 13.27
N ARG A 170 24.36 18.14 12.61
CA ARG A 170 25.28 17.87 11.52
C ARG A 170 24.57 17.60 10.21
N THR A 171 25.21 18.05 9.11
CA THR A 171 24.74 17.78 7.77
C THR A 171 25.18 16.40 7.29
N ALA A 172 24.51 15.87 6.25
CA ALA A 172 24.88 14.61 5.63
C ALA A 172 26.31 14.63 5.11
N GLY A 173 26.75 15.74 4.50
CA GLY A 173 28.13 15.91 4.02
C GLY A 173 29.17 15.82 5.12
N GLN A 174 28.92 16.48 6.27
CA GLN A 174 29.80 16.39 7.43
C GLN A 174 29.91 14.97 7.97
N LEU A 175 28.77 14.28 8.11
CA LEU A 175 28.75 12.88 8.55
C LEU A 175 29.51 11.97 7.59
N ILE A 176 29.33 12.13 6.26
CA ILE A 176 30.01 11.35 5.24
C ILE A 176 31.51 11.57 5.27
N GLU A 177 31.96 12.82 5.46
CA GLU A 177 33.39 13.17 5.58
C GLU A 177 34.02 12.49 6.81
N GLU A 178 33.39 12.60 7.98
CA GLU A 178 33.84 11.96 9.22
C GLU A 178 33.84 10.42 9.10
N LEU A 179 32.81 9.82 8.49
CA LEU A 179 32.73 8.37 8.25
C LEU A 179 33.83 7.87 7.30
N THR A 180 34.34 8.73 6.42
CA THR A 180 35.43 8.35 5.50
C THR A 180 36.76 8.18 6.24
N THR A 181 36.93 8.82 7.38
CA THR A 181 38.18 8.82 8.16
C THR A 181 38.14 7.96 9.42
N CYS A 182 36.96 7.52 9.87
CA CYS A 182 36.81 6.79 11.15
C CYS A 182 37.22 5.31 11.07
N GLY A 183 37.49 4.76 9.88
CA GLY A 183 37.56 3.33 9.65
C GLY A 183 36.16 2.69 9.81
N ASP A 184 36.12 1.49 10.38
CA ASP A 184 34.83 0.82 10.65
C ASP A 184 34.25 1.11 12.06
N ASP A 185 34.88 2.03 12.82
CA ASP A 185 34.42 2.47 14.14
C ASP A 185 33.52 3.69 14.03
N ILE A 186 32.26 3.47 13.64
CA ILE A 186 31.29 4.57 13.46
C ILE A 186 30.87 5.24 14.77
N GLY A 187 31.13 4.60 15.93
CA GLY A 187 30.92 5.21 17.24
C GLY A 187 31.71 6.51 17.43
N LYS A 188 32.88 6.64 16.77
CA LYS A 188 33.66 7.89 16.76
C LYS A 188 32.92 9.06 16.08
N VAL A 189 31.99 8.76 15.19
CA VAL A 189 31.24 9.77 14.41
C VAL A 189 29.89 10.02 15.05
N VAL A 190 29.08 8.97 15.28
CA VAL A 190 27.69 9.14 15.75
C VAL A 190 27.55 9.03 17.27
N GLY A 191 28.59 8.64 17.98
CA GLY A 191 28.57 8.37 19.41
C GLY A 191 28.32 6.88 19.73
N ASP A 192 28.57 6.50 20.98
CA ASP A 192 28.37 5.14 21.46
C ASP A 192 26.88 4.80 21.50
N CYS A 193 26.57 3.58 21.12
CA CYS A 193 25.20 3.05 21.15
C CYS A 193 25.05 1.95 22.20
N ASP A 194 23.89 1.86 22.83
CA ASP A 194 23.52 0.67 23.60
C ASP A 194 23.45 -0.53 22.65
N PRO A 195 24.31 -1.55 22.81
CA PRO A 195 24.38 -2.69 21.89
C PRO A 195 23.10 -3.54 21.88
N ASP A 196 22.26 -3.46 22.91
CA ASP A 196 20.96 -4.16 22.94
C ASP A 196 19.85 -3.36 22.22
N ALA A 197 19.97 -2.04 22.21
CA ALA A 197 18.98 -1.16 21.61
C ALA A 197 19.24 -0.82 20.15
N GLY A 198 20.52 -0.74 19.75
CA GLY A 198 20.96 -0.23 18.46
C GLY A 198 20.77 1.28 18.34
N ALA A 199 20.75 1.78 17.11
CA ALA A 199 20.55 3.19 16.82
C ALA A 199 19.44 3.44 15.79
N TRP A 200 19.00 4.69 15.72
CA TRP A 200 17.93 5.15 14.85
C TRP A 200 18.36 6.38 14.06
N ILE A 201 17.78 6.55 12.88
CA ILE A 201 18.03 7.67 11.99
C ILE A 201 16.74 8.12 11.31
N CYS A 202 16.52 9.43 11.16
CA CYS A 202 15.48 9.96 10.29
C CYS A 202 15.83 9.69 8.83
N PHE A 203 14.81 9.62 8.01
CA PHE A 203 14.94 9.42 6.57
C PHE A 203 14.56 10.67 5.76
N ASN A 204 13.98 11.69 6.38
CA ASN A 204 13.77 13.00 5.80
C ASN A 204 14.66 14.05 6.49
N PRO A 205 15.10 15.10 5.76
CA PRO A 205 15.91 16.18 6.34
C PRO A 205 15.10 17.00 7.33
N VAL A 206 15.81 17.52 8.34
CA VAL A 206 15.19 18.30 9.42
C VAL A 206 16.01 19.57 9.71
N GLU A 207 15.36 20.59 10.25
CA GLU A 207 16.04 21.80 10.70
C GLU A 207 15.52 22.22 12.08
N GLY A 208 16.44 22.45 13.02
CA GLY A 208 16.14 22.95 14.37
C GLY A 208 15.49 21.96 15.32
N GLY A 209 15.21 20.72 14.90
CA GLY A 209 14.65 19.71 15.77
C GLY A 209 14.12 18.47 15.01
N ARG A 210 13.74 17.43 15.75
CA ARG A 210 13.19 16.20 15.21
C ARG A 210 11.69 16.10 15.54
N ASN A 211 10.88 16.88 14.83
CA ASN A 211 9.42 16.77 14.85
C ASN A 211 8.87 17.07 13.44
N ASN A 212 7.59 16.84 13.20
CA ASN A 212 7.00 17.02 11.88
C ASN A 212 7.10 18.45 11.34
N ALA A 213 7.04 19.46 12.22
CA ALA A 213 7.16 20.87 11.84
C ALA A 213 8.59 21.27 11.41
N ASN A 214 9.58 20.47 11.78
CA ASN A 214 10.97 20.70 11.46
C ASN A 214 11.48 19.89 10.26
N VAL A 215 10.64 19.05 9.66
CA VAL A 215 10.96 18.38 8.40
C VAL A 215 10.92 19.40 7.28
N THR A 216 12.02 19.52 6.55
CA THR A 216 12.20 20.52 5.50
C THR A 216 11.79 20.04 4.13
N ASP A 217 11.78 18.71 3.91
CA ASP A 217 11.38 18.09 2.65
C ASP A 217 10.68 16.75 2.90
N PHE A 218 9.57 16.52 2.23
CA PHE A 218 8.70 15.34 2.41
C PHE A 218 8.95 14.29 1.33
N ARG A 219 10.19 13.79 1.26
CA ARG A 219 10.63 12.87 0.21
C ARG A 219 10.29 11.42 0.45
N TYR A 220 10.31 10.97 1.70
CA TYR A 220 10.26 9.55 2.02
C TYR A 220 9.25 9.20 3.08
N ALA A 221 8.69 7.98 2.97
CA ALA A 221 7.85 7.33 3.97
C ALA A 221 8.47 6.00 4.41
N LEU A 222 8.18 5.58 5.63
CA LEU A 222 8.62 4.30 6.18
C LEU A 222 7.54 3.22 5.98
N VAL A 223 7.92 2.12 5.34
CA VAL A 223 7.14 0.87 5.29
C VAL A 223 7.83 -0.15 6.17
N GLU A 224 7.16 -0.60 7.22
CA GLU A 224 7.66 -1.52 8.23
C GLU A 224 6.56 -2.50 8.67
N CYS A 225 6.91 -3.77 8.85
CA CYS A 225 6.02 -4.81 9.31
C CYS A 225 6.73 -5.70 10.34
N ASP A 226 6.21 -5.78 11.56
CA ASP A 226 6.78 -6.60 12.65
C ASP A 226 6.14 -7.98 12.79
N ASN A 227 5.03 -8.25 12.09
CA ASN A 227 4.17 -9.41 12.30
C ASN A 227 4.28 -10.46 11.18
N MET A 228 5.36 -10.45 10.41
CA MET A 228 5.58 -11.34 9.29
C MET A 228 7.05 -11.79 9.24
N GLU A 229 7.32 -12.97 8.71
CA GLU A 229 8.69 -13.46 8.46
C GLU A 229 9.45 -12.52 7.51
N LEU A 230 10.73 -12.31 7.79
CA LEU A 230 11.58 -11.35 7.08
C LEU A 230 11.64 -11.61 5.58
N GLY A 231 11.79 -12.87 5.18
CA GLY A 231 11.84 -13.26 3.77
C GLY A 231 10.57 -12.90 3.01
N LYS A 232 9.42 -13.08 3.64
CA LYS A 232 8.12 -12.69 3.07
C LYS A 232 7.94 -11.18 2.99
N GLN A 233 8.39 -10.43 4.03
CA GLN A 233 8.37 -8.97 3.97
C GLN A 233 9.14 -8.46 2.76
N LEU A 234 10.38 -8.94 2.59
CA LEU A 234 11.25 -8.55 1.48
C LEU A 234 10.66 -8.93 0.12
N ALA A 235 10.10 -10.15 0.02
CA ALA A 235 9.47 -10.65 -1.19
C ALA A 235 8.28 -9.78 -1.61
N ILE A 236 7.38 -9.42 -0.68
CA ILE A 236 6.22 -8.58 -0.97
C ILE A 236 6.68 -7.16 -1.36
N ILE A 237 7.64 -6.57 -0.65
CA ILE A 237 8.20 -5.25 -0.97
C ILE A 237 8.75 -5.23 -2.40
N LYS A 238 9.49 -6.29 -2.80
CA LYS A 238 10.06 -6.41 -4.14
C LYS A 238 8.98 -6.67 -5.20
N GLN A 239 8.00 -7.54 -4.95
CA GLN A 239 6.91 -7.80 -5.88
C GLN A 239 5.99 -6.58 -6.10
N LEU A 240 5.84 -5.73 -5.09
CA LEU A 240 5.14 -4.46 -5.20
C LEU A 240 5.94 -3.39 -5.92
N GLU A 241 7.19 -3.67 -6.32
CA GLU A 241 8.06 -2.70 -7.02
C GLU A 241 8.12 -1.33 -6.31
N LEU A 242 8.01 -1.33 -4.95
CA LEU A 242 7.99 -0.08 -4.18
C LEU A 242 9.23 0.76 -4.53
N PRO A 243 9.09 2.08 -4.76
CA PRO A 243 10.19 2.96 -5.14
C PRO A 243 11.10 3.26 -3.94
N CYS A 244 11.83 2.23 -3.48
CA CYS A 244 12.64 2.30 -2.29
C CYS A 244 13.95 3.06 -2.55
N ALA A 245 14.20 4.11 -1.77
CA ALA A 245 15.51 4.75 -1.71
C ALA A 245 16.53 3.87 -0.97
N ALA A 246 16.09 3.21 0.10
CA ALA A 246 16.88 2.25 0.86
C ALA A 246 16.01 1.15 1.46
N LEU A 247 16.58 -0.05 1.55
CA LEU A 247 16.06 -1.19 2.32
C LEU A 247 17.05 -1.49 3.45
N VAL A 248 16.57 -1.49 4.69
CA VAL A 248 17.39 -1.68 5.89
C VAL A 248 16.85 -2.85 6.71
N TYR A 249 17.69 -3.82 7.00
CA TYR A 249 17.38 -4.84 8.00
C TYR A 249 17.50 -4.24 9.40
N SER A 250 16.46 -4.36 10.20
CA SER A 250 16.39 -3.71 11.52
C SER A 250 17.27 -4.36 12.61
N GLY A 251 17.99 -5.43 12.30
CA GLY A 251 18.67 -6.25 13.30
C GLY A 251 17.69 -7.01 14.21
N GLY A 252 16.47 -7.24 13.76
CA GLY A 252 15.41 -7.88 14.54
C GLY A 252 14.37 -8.58 13.66
N LYS A 253 13.13 -8.08 13.68
CA LYS A 253 11.98 -8.75 13.07
C LYS A 253 11.50 -8.10 11.78
N SER A 254 12.04 -6.95 11.38
CA SER A 254 11.50 -6.18 10.26
C SER A 254 12.55 -5.74 9.26
N VAL A 255 12.11 -5.59 8.02
CA VAL A 255 12.77 -4.83 6.97
C VAL A 255 12.13 -3.45 6.92
N HIS A 256 12.94 -2.41 7.00
CA HIS A 256 12.52 -1.02 6.85
C HIS A 256 12.72 -0.61 5.39
N ALA A 257 11.65 -0.41 4.65
CA ALA A 257 11.72 0.16 3.31
C ALA A 257 11.47 1.67 3.39
N ILE A 258 12.46 2.45 2.97
CA ILE A 258 12.38 3.90 2.87
C ILE A 258 11.90 4.22 1.47
N VAL A 259 10.60 4.50 1.32
CA VAL A 259 9.90 4.62 0.04
C VAL A 259 9.81 6.07 -0.39
N ARG A 260 10.16 6.35 -1.65
CA ARG A 260 10.02 7.70 -2.25
C ARG A 260 8.54 8.04 -2.41
N VAL A 261 8.14 9.15 -1.80
CA VAL A 261 6.80 9.73 -1.97
C VAL A 261 6.87 11.13 -2.57
N ASN A 262 8.01 11.84 -2.46
CA ASN A 262 8.32 13.12 -3.09
C ASN A 262 7.17 14.14 -3.08
N ALA A 263 6.56 14.34 -1.92
CA ALA A 263 5.41 15.21 -1.78
C ALA A 263 5.81 16.69 -1.66
N PRO A 264 5.11 17.63 -2.30
CA PRO A 264 5.44 19.04 -2.26
C PRO A 264 5.12 19.72 -0.91
N ASP A 265 4.23 19.13 -0.13
CA ASP A 265 3.82 19.63 1.18
C ASP A 265 3.31 18.50 2.08
N TYR A 266 3.05 18.82 3.36
CA TYR A 266 2.58 17.85 4.35
C TYR A 266 1.20 17.27 4.00
N THR A 267 0.30 18.02 3.39
CA THR A 267 -1.04 17.54 3.04
C THR A 267 -0.96 16.49 1.95
N GLU A 268 -0.14 16.73 0.93
CA GLU A 268 0.08 15.76 -0.14
C GLU A 268 0.89 14.56 0.36
N TYR A 269 1.87 14.76 1.25
CA TYR A 269 2.59 13.69 1.93
C TYR A 269 1.63 12.71 2.59
N ARG A 270 0.66 13.20 3.36
CA ARG A 270 -0.34 12.39 4.04
C ARG A 270 -1.15 11.54 3.07
N LYS A 271 -1.61 12.13 1.98
CA LYS A 271 -2.38 11.41 0.94
C LYS A 271 -1.54 10.30 0.30
N ARG A 272 -0.29 10.60 -0.07
CA ARG A 272 0.62 9.61 -0.67
C ARG A 272 0.95 8.47 0.29
N VAL A 273 1.19 8.77 1.56
CA VAL A 273 1.42 7.76 2.60
C VAL A 273 0.17 6.89 2.82
N ASP A 274 -1.02 7.47 2.86
CA ASP A 274 -2.27 6.73 3.01
C ASP A 274 -2.53 5.79 1.83
N TYR A 275 -2.26 6.26 0.60
CA TYR A 275 -2.33 5.45 -0.61
C TYR A 275 -1.32 4.28 -0.56
N LEU A 276 -0.05 4.55 -0.24
CA LEU A 276 1.00 3.56 -0.09
C LEU A 276 0.63 2.48 0.94
N TYR A 277 0.14 2.90 2.10
CA TYR A 277 -0.24 1.98 3.18
C TYR A 277 -1.44 1.12 2.79
N SER A 278 -2.42 1.70 2.12
CA SER A 278 -3.56 0.96 1.58
C SER A 278 -3.11 -0.09 0.56
N ALA A 279 -2.24 0.27 -0.38
CA ALA A 279 -1.66 -0.64 -1.36
C ALA A 279 -0.91 -1.80 -0.69
N CYS A 280 -0.03 -1.51 0.27
CA CYS A 280 0.70 -2.52 1.03
C CYS A 280 -0.24 -3.48 1.80
N GLN A 281 -1.23 -2.95 2.51
CA GLN A 281 -2.18 -3.76 3.28
C GLN A 281 -3.02 -4.69 2.40
N LYS A 282 -3.52 -4.20 1.28
CA LYS A 282 -4.29 -4.99 0.31
C LYS A 282 -3.46 -6.14 -0.28
N ASN A 283 -2.15 -5.96 -0.35
CA ASN A 283 -1.20 -6.94 -0.85
C ASN A 283 -0.55 -7.80 0.26
N GLY A 284 -1.14 -7.78 1.46
CA GLY A 284 -0.79 -8.69 2.54
C GLY A 284 0.42 -8.29 3.36
N LEU A 285 0.86 -7.02 3.29
CA LEU A 285 1.89 -6.45 4.15
C LEU A 285 1.23 -5.58 5.23
N PRO A 286 0.94 -6.11 6.43
CA PRO A 286 0.30 -5.36 7.51
C PRO A 286 1.29 -4.39 8.13
N LEU A 287 1.11 -3.10 7.88
CA LEU A 287 2.01 -2.04 8.33
C LEU A 287 1.64 -1.50 9.72
N ASP A 288 2.66 -1.07 10.47
CA ASP A 288 2.45 -0.30 11.69
C ASP A 288 1.93 1.11 11.33
N GLN A 289 0.69 1.38 11.72
CA GLN A 289 -0.01 2.63 11.44
C GLN A 289 0.64 3.86 12.10
N GLN A 290 1.50 3.64 13.11
CA GLN A 290 2.21 4.72 13.80
C GLN A 290 3.39 5.30 13.01
N ASN A 291 3.79 4.63 11.92
CA ASN A 291 4.97 5.02 11.13
C ASN A 291 4.68 6.04 10.00
N ARG A 292 3.52 6.69 9.99
CA ARG A 292 3.08 7.61 8.93
C ARG A 292 3.71 9.02 8.99
N ASN A 293 4.45 9.32 10.05
CA ASN A 293 5.01 10.65 10.27
C ASN A 293 6.30 10.88 9.48
N PRO A 294 6.50 12.04 8.85
CA PRO A 294 7.71 12.31 8.08
C PRO A 294 8.97 12.45 8.96
N SER A 295 8.83 12.75 10.26
CA SER A 295 9.93 12.81 11.24
C SER A 295 10.21 11.47 11.93
N ARG A 296 9.58 10.37 11.44
CA ARG A 296 9.75 9.04 12.02
C ARG A 296 11.19 8.56 11.90
N LEU A 297 11.60 7.75 12.88
CA LEU A 297 12.91 7.11 12.90
C LEU A 297 12.84 5.72 12.26
N SER A 298 13.74 5.47 11.33
CA SER A 298 14.12 4.14 10.87
C SER A 298 15.32 3.62 11.67
N ARG A 299 15.74 2.38 11.44
CA ARG A 299 16.96 1.84 12.00
C ARG A 299 18.18 2.35 11.23
N MET A 300 19.23 2.74 11.96
CA MET A 300 20.49 3.20 11.38
C MET A 300 21.30 2.00 10.91
N PRO A 301 21.67 1.88 9.63
CA PRO A 301 22.57 0.80 9.18
C PRO A 301 23.97 0.99 9.71
N GLY A 302 24.72 -0.11 9.78
CA GLY A 302 26.09 -0.11 10.30
C GLY A 302 26.20 -0.25 11.83
N ILE A 303 25.11 -0.49 12.55
CA ILE A 303 25.05 -0.62 14.02
C ILE A 303 24.68 -2.06 14.41
N LEU A 304 25.16 -2.49 15.58
CA LEU A 304 24.73 -3.75 16.21
C LEU A 304 23.50 -3.51 17.11
N ARG A 305 22.60 -4.49 17.12
CA ARG A 305 21.42 -4.52 17.99
C ARG A 305 21.19 -5.96 18.48
N GLY A 306 21.34 -6.20 19.78
CA GLY A 306 21.16 -7.54 20.34
C GLY A 306 22.03 -8.60 19.68
N GLY A 307 23.24 -8.26 19.25
CA GLY A 307 24.16 -9.15 18.53
C GLY A 307 23.90 -9.29 17.02
N HIS A 308 22.83 -8.68 16.49
CA HIS A 308 22.51 -8.67 15.06
C HIS A 308 22.88 -7.34 14.42
N ARG A 309 23.23 -7.37 13.12
CA ARG A 309 23.56 -6.15 12.36
C ARG A 309 22.28 -5.44 11.96
N GLN A 310 22.21 -4.11 12.19
CA GLN A 310 21.30 -3.24 11.44
C GLN A 310 22.00 -2.95 10.11
N ALA A 311 21.55 -3.57 9.03
CA ALA A 311 22.29 -3.64 7.79
C ALA A 311 21.56 -2.97 6.63
N LEU A 312 22.28 -2.23 5.78
CA LEU A 312 21.78 -1.74 4.52
C LEU A 312 21.73 -2.89 3.50
N LEU A 313 20.53 -3.34 3.14
CA LEU A 313 20.35 -4.43 2.18
C LEU A 313 20.54 -3.94 0.75
N GLU A 314 19.86 -2.87 0.38
CA GLU A 314 19.82 -2.37 -0.99
C GLU A 314 19.52 -0.87 -1.01
N THR A 315 20.00 -0.16 -2.04
CA THR A 315 19.60 1.21 -2.36
C THR A 315 19.00 1.28 -3.76
N ASN A 316 18.02 2.13 -3.97
CA ASN A 316 17.34 2.33 -5.26
C ASN A 316 16.68 1.04 -5.79
N ALA A 317 15.94 0.34 -4.95
CA ALA A 317 15.17 -0.84 -5.32
C ALA A 317 13.77 -0.46 -5.87
N GLY A 318 13.22 -1.31 -6.73
CA GLY A 318 11.90 -1.12 -7.33
C GLY A 318 11.85 0.02 -8.36
N LYS A 319 10.69 0.68 -8.46
CA LYS A 319 10.51 1.82 -9.39
C LYS A 319 11.37 3.01 -9.00
N SER A 320 11.69 3.87 -9.95
CA SER A 320 12.63 4.97 -9.74
C SER A 320 12.03 6.14 -8.94
N CYS A 321 10.72 6.37 -9.07
CA CYS A 321 10.00 7.46 -8.41
C CYS A 321 8.55 7.08 -8.08
N TRP A 322 7.88 7.95 -7.33
CA TRP A 322 6.49 7.80 -6.90
C TRP A 322 5.53 7.71 -8.08
N GLU A 323 5.66 8.61 -9.04
CA GLU A 323 4.79 8.73 -10.20
C GLU A 323 4.86 7.47 -11.08
N GLU A 324 6.08 6.99 -11.36
CA GLU A 324 6.28 5.75 -12.11
C GLU A 324 5.67 4.53 -11.39
N TRP A 325 5.78 4.51 -10.05
CA TRP A 325 5.21 3.44 -9.27
C TRP A 325 3.68 3.46 -9.26
N VAL A 326 3.07 4.63 -9.10
CA VAL A 326 1.60 4.77 -9.13
C VAL A 326 1.05 4.38 -10.49
N ASP A 327 1.62 4.90 -11.58
CA ASP A 327 1.19 4.57 -12.94
C ASP A 327 1.28 3.07 -13.22
N TRP A 328 2.39 2.45 -12.81
CA TRP A 328 2.58 1.01 -12.93
C TRP A 328 1.58 0.23 -12.05
N PHE A 329 1.46 0.59 -10.77
CA PHE A 329 0.60 -0.10 -9.81
C PHE A 329 -0.87 -0.02 -10.23
N GLU A 330 -1.33 1.14 -10.69
CA GLU A 330 -2.68 1.32 -11.21
C GLU A 330 -2.90 0.53 -12.50
N SER A 331 -1.92 0.51 -13.41
CA SER A 331 -2.03 -0.27 -14.65
C SER A 331 -2.11 -1.77 -14.44
N GLU A 332 -1.39 -2.30 -13.45
CA GLU A 332 -1.42 -3.71 -13.08
C GLU A 332 -2.65 -4.08 -12.25
N THR A 333 -3.20 -3.11 -11.51
CA THR A 333 -4.37 -3.29 -10.66
C THR A 333 -5.65 -2.74 -11.29
N ASP A 334 -5.57 -2.19 -12.51
CA ASP A 334 -6.73 -1.71 -13.26
C ASP A 334 -7.78 -2.81 -13.31
N GLU A 335 -8.88 -2.56 -12.64
CA GLU A 335 -9.96 -3.51 -12.52
C GLU A 335 -10.42 -3.98 -13.89
N LEU A 336 -10.50 -5.27 -14.03
CA LEU A 336 -11.59 -5.84 -14.85
C LEU A 336 -12.86 -5.06 -14.46
N PRO A 337 -13.57 -4.46 -15.43
CA PRO A 337 -14.78 -3.69 -15.15
C PRO A 337 -15.65 -4.43 -14.15
N ASP A 338 -16.16 -3.74 -13.15
CA ASP A 338 -17.00 -4.31 -12.09
C ASP A 338 -18.13 -5.16 -12.69
N TRP A 339 -17.86 -6.46 -12.80
CA TRP A 339 -18.79 -7.49 -13.30
C TRP A 339 -19.82 -7.91 -12.25
N THR A 340 -19.89 -7.20 -11.13
CA THR A 340 -20.98 -7.46 -10.19
C THR A 340 -22.31 -7.11 -10.87
N ILE A 341 -23.08 -8.15 -11.16
CA ILE A 341 -24.42 -8.14 -11.77
C ILE A 341 -25.43 -7.21 -11.04
N ARG A 342 -24.98 -6.42 -10.07
CA ARG A 342 -25.82 -5.55 -9.25
C ARG A 342 -25.96 -4.11 -9.74
N LYS A 343 -25.18 -3.65 -10.71
CA LYS A 343 -25.39 -2.35 -11.32
C LYS A 343 -26.44 -2.48 -12.40
N ASP A 344 -27.60 -1.91 -12.12
CA ASP A 344 -28.70 -1.54 -12.98
C ASP A 344 -28.78 -2.30 -14.33
N LEU A 345 -29.54 -3.39 -14.33
CA LEU A 345 -29.98 -4.08 -15.56
C LEU A 345 -30.71 -3.12 -16.55
N SER A 346 -31.02 -1.89 -16.16
CA SER A 346 -31.60 -0.85 -17.01
C SER A 346 -30.60 -0.22 -17.98
N GLU A 347 -29.29 -0.33 -17.73
CA GLU A 347 -28.20 0.23 -18.55
C GLU A 347 -27.28 -0.83 -19.13
N ILE A 348 -27.80 -1.96 -19.57
CA ILE A 348 -26.99 -3.00 -20.23
C ILE A 348 -26.42 -2.40 -21.54
N PRO A 349 -25.11 -2.26 -21.67
CA PRO A 349 -24.51 -1.76 -22.90
C PRO A 349 -24.81 -2.72 -24.07
N PRO A 350 -25.00 -2.19 -25.28
CA PRO A 350 -25.30 -3.04 -26.44
C PRO A 350 -24.13 -4.02 -26.68
N LEU A 351 -24.49 -5.27 -26.94
CA LEU A 351 -23.51 -6.28 -27.28
C LEU A 351 -22.77 -5.89 -28.57
N ARG A 352 -21.48 -6.15 -28.61
CA ARG A 352 -20.67 -5.95 -29.83
C ARG A 352 -21.23 -6.79 -30.99
N GLU A 353 -21.05 -6.32 -32.22
CA GLU A 353 -21.51 -7.02 -33.41
C GLU A 353 -20.95 -8.45 -33.49
N PRO A 354 -21.74 -9.41 -33.90
CA PRO A 354 -21.27 -10.78 -34.09
C PRO A 354 -20.27 -10.87 -35.26
N LEU A 355 -19.15 -11.54 -35.04
CA LEU A 355 -18.24 -11.96 -36.09
C LEU A 355 -18.68 -13.32 -36.65
N ILE A 356 -19.11 -14.21 -35.78
CA ILE A 356 -19.73 -15.48 -36.09
C ILE A 356 -21.04 -15.51 -35.33
N ALA A 357 -22.16 -15.59 -36.02
CA ALA A 357 -23.49 -15.54 -35.39
C ALA A 357 -23.62 -16.61 -34.29
N ASP A 358 -24.08 -16.18 -33.12
CA ASP A 358 -24.30 -17.01 -31.94
C ASP A 358 -23.03 -17.68 -31.33
N VAL A 359 -21.85 -17.43 -31.89
CA VAL A 359 -20.59 -18.07 -31.47
C VAL A 359 -19.56 -17.07 -31.00
N LEU A 360 -19.23 -16.04 -31.81
CA LEU A 360 -18.13 -15.13 -31.52
C LEU A 360 -18.47 -13.66 -31.89
N ARG A 361 -18.23 -12.72 -31.00
CA ARG A 361 -18.40 -11.31 -31.25
C ARG A 361 -17.06 -10.63 -31.55
N LYS A 362 -17.07 -9.50 -32.25
CA LYS A 362 -15.88 -8.68 -32.52
C LYS A 362 -15.15 -8.33 -31.21
N GLY A 363 -13.84 -8.55 -31.18
CA GLY A 363 -12.99 -8.31 -30.01
C GLY A 363 -12.96 -9.44 -28.99
N HIS A 364 -13.72 -10.51 -29.18
CA HIS A 364 -13.65 -11.70 -28.33
C HIS A 364 -12.66 -12.74 -28.87
N LYS A 365 -12.26 -13.67 -28.02
CA LYS A 365 -11.35 -14.77 -28.34
C LYS A 365 -12.13 -16.10 -28.33
N MET A 366 -11.75 -17.01 -29.23
CA MET A 366 -12.30 -18.37 -29.30
C MET A 366 -11.17 -19.38 -29.36
N MET A 367 -11.32 -20.49 -28.67
CA MET A 367 -10.43 -21.65 -28.73
C MET A 367 -11.14 -22.83 -29.34
N ILE A 368 -10.50 -23.50 -30.31
CA ILE A 368 -10.96 -24.78 -30.85
C ILE A 368 -10.08 -25.87 -30.28
N ALA A 369 -10.63 -26.70 -29.41
CA ALA A 369 -9.94 -27.81 -28.75
C ALA A 369 -10.51 -29.17 -29.23
N GLY A 370 -9.68 -30.18 -29.24
CA GLY A 370 -10.05 -31.55 -29.60
C GLY A 370 -8.84 -32.47 -29.72
N PRO A 371 -9.03 -33.80 -29.78
CA PRO A 371 -7.96 -34.77 -29.93
C PRO A 371 -7.18 -34.57 -31.23
N SER A 372 -6.01 -35.22 -31.33
CA SER A 372 -5.24 -35.25 -32.59
C SER A 372 -6.09 -35.87 -33.71
N LYS A 373 -5.94 -35.36 -34.92
CA LYS A 373 -6.69 -35.81 -36.13
C LYS A 373 -8.23 -35.57 -36.11
N ALA A 374 -8.74 -34.77 -35.17
CA ALA A 374 -10.17 -34.41 -35.11
C ALA A 374 -10.61 -33.36 -36.16
N GLY A 375 -9.75 -32.98 -37.10
CA GLY A 375 -10.10 -32.02 -38.16
C GLY A 375 -10.03 -30.54 -37.74
N LYS A 376 -9.45 -30.20 -36.59
CA LYS A 376 -9.38 -28.81 -36.08
C LYS A 376 -8.82 -27.79 -37.07
N SER A 377 -7.72 -28.18 -37.76
CA SER A 377 -7.07 -27.27 -38.75
C SER A 377 -7.97 -27.09 -40.00
N PHE A 378 -8.70 -28.10 -40.41
CA PHE A 378 -9.68 -27.99 -41.51
C PHE A 378 -10.86 -27.10 -41.13
N ALA A 379 -11.44 -27.26 -39.95
CA ALA A 379 -12.52 -26.41 -39.45
C ALA A 379 -12.03 -24.93 -39.26
N LEU A 380 -10.80 -24.72 -38.86
CA LEU A 380 -10.21 -23.37 -38.75
C LEU A 380 -9.99 -22.71 -40.12
N ILE A 381 -9.52 -23.49 -41.11
CA ILE A 381 -9.32 -22.97 -42.50
C ILE A 381 -10.70 -22.64 -43.09
N GLU A 382 -11.71 -23.50 -42.93
CA GLU A 382 -13.07 -23.21 -43.35
C GLU A 382 -13.64 -21.94 -42.72
N LEU A 383 -13.37 -21.71 -41.42
CA LEU A 383 -13.75 -20.49 -40.73
C LEU A 383 -13.04 -19.26 -41.34
N CYS A 384 -11.75 -19.37 -41.62
CA CYS A 384 -11.00 -18.28 -42.28
C CYS A 384 -11.59 -17.88 -43.64
N ILE A 385 -11.97 -18.90 -44.44
CA ILE A 385 -12.63 -18.69 -45.74
C ILE A 385 -14.01 -18.06 -45.51
N ALA A 386 -14.83 -18.63 -44.61
CA ALA A 386 -16.17 -18.12 -44.33
C ALA A 386 -16.17 -16.64 -43.88
N ILE A 387 -15.19 -16.22 -43.06
CA ILE A 387 -15.06 -14.82 -42.67
C ILE A 387 -14.56 -13.97 -43.85
N ALA A 388 -13.59 -14.46 -44.65
CA ALA A 388 -13.06 -13.69 -45.77
C ALA A 388 -14.14 -13.43 -46.85
N GLU A 389 -15.05 -14.36 -47.07
CA GLU A 389 -16.10 -14.29 -48.07
C GLU A 389 -17.48 -13.84 -47.49
N GLY A 390 -17.64 -13.76 -46.18
CA GLY A 390 -18.93 -13.44 -45.56
C GLY A 390 -19.98 -14.55 -45.71
N THR A 391 -19.56 -15.81 -45.70
CA THR A 391 -20.39 -16.97 -45.88
C THR A 391 -20.72 -17.69 -44.56
N THR A 392 -21.19 -18.92 -44.60
CA THR A 392 -21.48 -19.70 -43.39
C THR A 392 -20.36 -20.68 -43.06
N TRP A 393 -19.97 -20.76 -41.78
CA TRP A 393 -19.04 -21.74 -41.24
C TRP A 393 -19.81 -23.01 -40.79
N LEU A 394 -19.26 -24.18 -41.14
CA LEU A 394 -19.86 -25.50 -40.88
C LEU A 394 -21.30 -25.62 -41.41
N GLY A 395 -21.64 -24.89 -42.47
CA GLY A 395 -22.98 -24.84 -43.06
C GLY A 395 -24.08 -24.28 -42.17
N ARG A 396 -23.73 -23.69 -40.99
CA ARG A 396 -24.69 -23.27 -39.95
C ARG A 396 -24.49 -21.85 -39.46
N PHE A 397 -23.27 -21.45 -39.19
CA PHE A 397 -22.97 -20.19 -38.49
C PHE A 397 -22.62 -19.10 -39.50
N SER A 398 -23.48 -18.10 -39.66
CA SER A 398 -23.20 -16.96 -40.55
C SER A 398 -22.00 -16.14 -40.03
N CYS A 399 -21.05 -15.83 -40.89
CA CYS A 399 -19.89 -15.06 -40.59
C CYS A 399 -19.99 -13.64 -41.19
N ALA A 400 -19.62 -12.61 -40.41
CA ALA A 400 -19.44 -11.27 -40.92
C ALA A 400 -18.20 -11.25 -41.82
N GLN A 401 -18.29 -10.61 -43.00
CA GLN A 401 -17.14 -10.48 -43.89
C GLN A 401 -16.02 -9.61 -43.27
N GLY A 402 -14.80 -10.10 -43.36
CA GLY A 402 -13.64 -9.38 -42.81
C GLY A 402 -12.30 -9.88 -43.37
N LYS A 403 -11.22 -9.14 -43.03
CA LYS A 403 -9.84 -9.58 -43.36
C LYS A 403 -9.39 -10.60 -42.33
N VAL A 404 -8.76 -11.69 -42.79
CA VAL A 404 -8.26 -12.76 -41.95
C VAL A 404 -6.74 -12.85 -42.09
N LEU A 405 -6.04 -12.94 -40.96
CA LEU A 405 -4.63 -13.30 -40.88
C LEU A 405 -4.54 -14.72 -40.30
N TYR A 406 -4.05 -15.66 -41.09
CA TYR A 406 -3.80 -17.04 -40.65
C TYR A 406 -2.31 -17.22 -40.31
N LEU A 407 -2.00 -17.52 -39.05
CA LEU A 407 -0.65 -17.81 -38.59
C LEU A 407 -0.47 -19.34 -38.52
N ASN A 408 0.34 -19.87 -39.41
CA ASN A 408 0.66 -21.30 -39.45
C ASN A 408 2.00 -21.55 -38.74
N LEU A 409 1.98 -22.24 -37.62
CA LEU A 409 3.18 -22.56 -36.82
C LEU A 409 3.52 -24.06 -36.83
N GLU A 410 2.72 -24.90 -37.53
CA GLU A 410 2.82 -26.37 -37.46
C GLU A 410 3.24 -26.98 -38.79
N LEU A 411 2.77 -26.45 -39.92
CA LEU A 411 2.94 -27.05 -41.23
C LEU A 411 3.98 -26.31 -42.08
N ASP A 412 4.60 -27.02 -43.00
CA ASP A 412 5.37 -26.34 -44.07
C ASP A 412 4.44 -25.55 -45.00
N PRO A 413 4.93 -24.53 -45.71
CA PRO A 413 4.10 -23.66 -46.54
C PRO A 413 3.31 -24.39 -47.63
N ALA A 414 3.90 -25.41 -48.27
CA ALA A 414 3.25 -26.13 -49.33
C ALA A 414 2.06 -26.98 -48.83
N SER A 415 2.27 -27.71 -47.73
CA SER A 415 1.21 -28.49 -47.05
C SER A 415 0.07 -27.60 -46.54
N CYS A 416 0.40 -26.39 -46.07
CA CYS A 416 -0.59 -25.41 -45.64
C CYS A 416 -1.47 -24.96 -46.82
N LEU A 417 -0.85 -24.57 -47.94
CA LEU A 417 -1.56 -24.15 -49.15
C LEU A 417 -2.43 -25.25 -49.76
N HIS A 418 -1.95 -26.51 -49.77
CA HIS A 418 -2.76 -27.65 -50.23
C HIS A 418 -4.01 -27.83 -49.34
N ARG A 419 -3.90 -27.71 -48.03
CA ARG A 419 -5.07 -27.78 -47.13
C ARG A 419 -6.10 -26.69 -47.42
N PHE A 420 -5.63 -25.44 -47.66
CA PHE A 420 -6.52 -24.35 -48.08
C PHE A 420 -7.25 -24.68 -49.37
N ALA A 421 -6.51 -25.17 -50.40
CA ALA A 421 -7.09 -25.56 -51.67
C ALA A 421 -8.14 -26.69 -51.50
N ASP A 422 -7.81 -27.72 -50.75
CA ASP A 422 -8.74 -28.86 -50.51
C ASP A 422 -10.03 -28.39 -49.83
N VAL A 423 -9.96 -27.56 -48.80
CA VAL A 423 -11.15 -27.01 -48.10
C VAL A 423 -11.94 -26.12 -49.06
N TYR A 424 -11.27 -25.22 -49.80
CA TYR A 424 -11.92 -24.28 -50.72
C TYR A 424 -12.67 -25.03 -51.82
N LEU A 425 -12.05 -26.05 -52.45
CA LEU A 425 -12.69 -26.88 -53.46
C LEU A 425 -13.86 -27.67 -52.91
N SER A 426 -13.78 -28.19 -51.71
CA SER A 426 -14.89 -28.89 -51.08
C SER A 426 -16.11 -27.99 -50.84
N LEU A 427 -15.90 -26.74 -50.46
CA LEU A 427 -16.97 -25.75 -50.25
C LEU A 427 -17.67 -25.38 -51.57
N ILE A 428 -16.93 -25.25 -52.68
CA ILE A 428 -17.51 -24.98 -53.98
C ILE A 428 -18.41 -26.13 -54.44
N HIS A 429 -18.01 -27.38 -54.25
CA HIS A 429 -18.84 -28.56 -54.61
C HIS A 429 -20.10 -28.71 -53.76
N ILE A 430 -20.14 -28.21 -52.53
CA ILE A 430 -21.32 -28.22 -51.66
C ILE A 430 -22.34 -27.15 -52.09
N SER A 431 -21.84 -26.01 -52.68
CA SER A 431 -22.71 -24.90 -53.08
C SER A 431 -23.31 -25.02 -54.49
N GLU A 432 -22.87 -25.97 -55.34
CA GLU A 432 -23.49 -26.19 -56.61
C GLU A 432 -24.76 -27.06 -56.45
N PRO A 433 -25.96 -26.53 -56.78
CA PRO A 433 -27.16 -27.37 -56.78
C PRO A 433 -27.02 -28.43 -57.87
N THR A 434 -27.04 -29.70 -57.51
CA THR A 434 -27.16 -30.83 -58.47
C THR A 434 -28.36 -30.57 -59.36
N ARG A 435 -28.14 -30.04 -60.57
CA ARG A 435 -29.13 -30.10 -61.65
C ARG A 435 -29.33 -31.55 -61.99
N ARG A 436 -30.46 -32.09 -61.60
CA ARG A 436 -31.07 -33.25 -62.26
C ARG A 436 -32.10 -32.81 -63.29
#